data_f55e7b1da5602d1286efc4a42ee63927
#
_entry.id   f55e7b1da5602d1286efc4a42ee63927
#
_cell.length_a   1.000
_cell.length_b   1.000
_cell.length_c   1.000
_cell.angle_alpha   90.00
_cell.angle_beta   90.00
_cell.angle_gamma   90.00
#
_symmetry.space_group_name_H-M   'P 1'
#
loop_
_entity.id
_entity.type
_entity.pdbx_description
1 polymer ?
#
loop_
_entity_poly.entity_id
_entity_poly.type
_entity_poly.pdbx_seq_one_letter_code
_entity_poly.pdbx_strand_id
1 'polypeptide(L)'
;MSMPDCTLRTILKNAVLMLLSCGLMFGQASLASNDQGAKKTTGKQFRFEAVNDKSLKLWEGEQPVFVYNHGVITSQSALNAQPRSSYFHPVYGLDGEVLTDDFPKDHVNHRGLHWAWPHIKIDNQEVDLWSLRDIRHEFQRWLTKETNSKGAVLGVENGWFVGSKRVLLEQVKATIYPTSSQGRFIDLELTMTPEGSPISLWGAEGKSYGGLTLRFGPRSKTIVTVPSRRSKEDLLITRLPWADLSGDLAGNDNLSGAAVFVHPKHPDYPPTWMTREYGLLAVGWPGIAPQSLPAGKTVSLRYRIWVHRGVPEASEIQKAYDAYRNANKD
;
A
#
# COMPACT_ATOMS: atom_id res chain seq x y z
N MET A 1 56.39 25.15 -26.21
CA MET A 1 56.14 25.78 -27.53
C MET A 1 54.67 26.13 -27.47
N SER A 2 54.39 27.30 -27.04
CA SER A 2 54.15 28.56 -27.72
C SER A 2 52.67 28.81 -27.87
N MET A 3 52.13 29.58 -26.93
CA MET A 3 51.03 30.53 -27.17
C MET A 3 51.47 31.56 -28.21
N PRO A 4 50.63 32.42 -28.77
CA PRO A 4 49.93 33.54 -28.14
C PRO A 4 48.50 33.79 -28.76
N ASP A 5 47.61 34.50 -28.15
CA ASP A 5 47.45 35.86 -27.68
C ASP A 5 46.49 36.72 -28.52
N CYS A 6 45.63 37.45 -27.81
CA CYS A 6 45.21 38.87 -27.95
C CYS A 6 44.24 39.21 -29.11
N THR A 7 43.22 40.06 -28.95
CA THR A 7 42.96 41.39 -28.40
C THR A 7 41.50 41.79 -28.63
N LEU A 8 40.78 42.32 -27.76
CA LEU A 8 40.54 43.72 -27.26
C LEU A 8 39.78 44.69 -28.17
N ARG A 9 38.81 45.39 -27.56
CA ARG A 9 38.17 46.70 -27.84
C ARG A 9 36.94 46.69 -28.77
N THR A 10 35.88 47.50 -28.53
CA THR A 10 35.82 48.92 -28.11
C THR A 10 34.41 49.34 -27.69
N ILE A 11 34.34 50.12 -26.70
CA ILE A 11 33.38 51.04 -26.14
C ILE A 11 32.73 51.96 -27.20
N LEU A 12 31.42 52.31 -27.04
CA LEU A 12 30.98 53.71 -27.25
C LEU A 12 29.73 54.05 -26.44
N LYS A 13 29.83 55.22 -25.80
CA LYS A 13 28.87 55.99 -25.02
C LYS A 13 27.95 56.79 -25.94
N ASN A 14 26.78 57.19 -25.42
CA ASN A 14 26.18 58.56 -25.40
C ASN A 14 24.75 58.44 -24.91
N ALA A 15 24.34 58.99 -23.83
CA ALA A 15 24.14 60.35 -23.34
C ALA A 15 22.81 61.00 -23.80
N VAL A 16 21.91 61.14 -22.82
CA VAL A 16 21.09 62.34 -22.46
C VAL A 16 20.11 62.89 -23.47
N LEU A 17 18.82 62.95 -23.07
CA LEU A 17 18.02 64.18 -23.13
C LEU A 17 16.89 64.13 -22.09
N MET A 18 16.91 65.08 -21.15
CA MET A 18 15.79 65.49 -20.29
C MET A 18 14.79 66.32 -21.11
N LEU A 19 13.49 66.10 -20.85
CA LEU A 19 12.46 67.15 -21.01
C LEU A 19 11.45 67.05 -19.88
N LEU A 20 11.45 68.06 -19.05
CA LEU A 20 10.40 68.41 -18.08
C LEU A 20 9.14 68.80 -18.84
N SER A 21 7.97 68.31 -18.43
CA SER A 21 6.73 69.09 -18.52
C SER A 21 5.85 68.81 -17.31
N CYS A 22 5.55 69.87 -16.64
CA CYS A 22 4.66 70.04 -15.49
C CYS A 22 3.20 69.95 -15.96
N GLY A 23 2.35 69.20 -15.26
CA GLY A 23 0.92 69.10 -15.61
C GLY A 23 0.08 68.51 -14.49
N LEU A 24 -0.46 69.36 -13.65
CA LEU A 24 -1.72 69.26 -12.89
C LEU A 24 -2.24 67.98 -12.28
N MET A 25 -2.33 68.02 -10.97
CA MET A 25 -3.09 67.14 -10.11
C MET A 25 -4.59 67.10 -10.45
N PHE A 26 -5.14 65.94 -10.63
CA PHE A 26 -6.52 65.61 -10.26
C PHE A 26 -6.49 64.30 -9.45
N GLY A 27 -6.84 64.43 -8.17
CA GLY A 27 -6.99 63.33 -7.27
C GLY A 27 -8.20 62.47 -7.67
N GLN A 28 -7.95 61.22 -7.96
CA GLN A 28 -8.96 60.16 -7.89
C GLN A 28 -8.56 59.23 -6.76
N ALA A 29 -9.38 59.25 -5.71
CA ALA A 29 -9.35 58.24 -4.65
C ALA A 29 -9.73 56.90 -5.26
N SER A 30 -8.74 56.05 -5.53
CA SER A 30 -8.94 54.64 -5.87
C SER A 30 -9.24 53.91 -4.57
N LEU A 31 -10.48 53.41 -4.44
CA LEU A 31 -10.87 52.44 -3.46
C LEU A 31 -10.02 51.17 -3.73
N ALA A 32 -9.02 50.98 -2.89
CA ALA A 32 -8.29 49.68 -2.84
C ALA A 32 -9.28 48.62 -2.35
N SER A 33 -9.81 47.83 -3.26
CA SER A 33 -10.46 46.59 -2.94
C SER A 33 -9.40 45.66 -2.33
N ASN A 34 -9.49 45.47 -1.02
CA ASN A 34 -8.80 44.41 -0.32
C ASN A 34 -9.33 43.05 -0.85
N ASP A 35 -8.82 42.60 -1.97
CA ASP A 35 -8.93 41.21 -2.39
C ASP A 35 -7.95 40.42 -1.52
N GLN A 36 -8.39 40.08 -0.31
CA GLN A 36 -7.79 39.04 0.46
C GLN A 36 -8.11 37.74 -0.29
N GLY A 37 -7.22 37.37 -1.22
CA GLY A 37 -7.25 36.10 -1.90
C GLY A 37 -7.38 35.01 -0.86
N ALA A 38 -8.60 34.49 -0.73
CA ALA A 38 -8.86 33.26 0.01
C ALA A 38 -7.85 32.24 -0.50
N LYS A 39 -6.86 31.90 0.32
CA LYS A 39 -6.00 30.73 0.08
C LYS A 39 -6.94 29.54 -0.09
N LYS A 40 -7.25 29.18 -1.34
CA LYS A 40 -7.82 27.90 -1.67
C LYS A 40 -6.91 26.87 -1.02
N THR A 41 -7.35 26.28 0.08
CA THR A 41 -6.79 25.03 0.58
C THR A 41 -7.05 23.98 -0.50
N THR A 42 -6.15 23.92 -1.46
CA THR A 42 -6.14 22.81 -2.42
C THR A 42 -5.81 21.56 -1.62
N GLY A 43 -6.86 20.83 -1.24
CA GLY A 43 -6.70 19.49 -0.68
C GLY A 43 -5.75 18.73 -1.60
N LYS A 44 -4.83 17.94 -1.04
CA LYS A 44 -3.87 17.17 -1.83
C LYS A 44 -4.65 16.31 -2.81
N GLN A 45 -4.44 16.53 -4.10
CA GLN A 45 -5.15 15.79 -5.14
C GLN A 45 -4.54 14.41 -5.31
N PHE A 46 -5.37 13.37 -5.34
CA PHE A 46 -4.95 12.04 -5.71
C PHE A 46 -4.79 11.90 -7.23
N ARG A 47 -3.79 11.13 -7.66
CA ARG A 47 -3.61 10.76 -9.08
C ARG A 47 -3.02 9.36 -9.21
N PHE A 48 -3.49 8.60 -10.18
CA PHE A 48 -2.85 7.39 -10.64
C PHE A 48 -1.88 7.70 -11.77
N GLU A 49 -0.73 7.03 -11.76
CA GLU A 49 0.33 7.18 -12.75
C GLU A 49 0.90 5.80 -13.11
N ALA A 50 0.98 5.48 -14.38
CA ALA A 50 1.66 4.27 -14.82
C ALA A 50 3.17 4.43 -14.63
N VAL A 51 3.78 3.55 -13.83
CA VAL A 51 5.24 3.49 -13.69
C VAL A 51 5.85 2.84 -14.93
N ASN A 52 5.20 1.80 -15.41
CA ASN A 52 5.50 1.06 -16.63
C ASN A 52 4.26 0.23 -17.04
N ASP A 53 4.41 -0.70 -17.98
CA ASP A 53 3.37 -1.61 -18.45
C ASP A 53 2.89 -2.65 -17.42
N LYS A 54 3.55 -2.74 -16.25
CA LYS A 54 3.28 -3.73 -15.20
C LYS A 54 2.87 -3.13 -13.87
N SER A 55 3.04 -1.81 -13.69
CA SER A 55 2.95 -1.19 -12.38
C SER A 55 2.23 0.15 -12.42
N LEU A 56 1.27 0.34 -11.51
CA LEU A 56 0.47 1.55 -11.36
C LEU A 56 0.72 2.18 -9.99
N LYS A 57 1.15 3.43 -9.95
CA LYS A 57 1.44 4.19 -8.74
C LYS A 57 0.27 5.11 -8.39
N LEU A 58 -0.02 5.22 -7.09
CA LEU A 58 -0.93 6.21 -6.54
C LEU A 58 -0.12 7.28 -5.81
N TRP A 59 -0.48 8.53 -6.07
CA TRP A 59 0.04 9.71 -5.41
C TRP A 59 -1.06 10.44 -4.64
N GLU A 60 -0.69 11.09 -3.53
CA GLU A 60 -1.48 12.10 -2.82
C GLU A 60 -0.70 13.42 -2.82
N GLY A 61 -1.05 14.35 -3.72
CA GLY A 61 -0.18 15.48 -4.03
C GLY A 61 1.16 15.00 -4.59
N GLU A 62 2.25 15.39 -3.93
CA GLU A 62 3.62 14.94 -4.28
C GLU A 62 4.11 13.76 -3.43
N GLN A 63 3.26 13.23 -2.52
CA GLN A 63 3.62 12.09 -1.70
C GLN A 63 3.17 10.79 -2.35
N PRO A 64 4.06 9.80 -2.51
CA PRO A 64 3.66 8.49 -2.99
C PRO A 64 2.85 7.76 -1.91
N VAL A 65 1.90 6.93 -2.36
CA VAL A 65 1.05 6.12 -1.48
C VAL A 65 1.40 4.65 -1.59
N PHE A 66 1.33 4.12 -2.80
CA PHE A 66 1.75 2.76 -3.13
C PHE A 66 1.99 2.60 -4.63
N VAL A 67 2.58 1.47 -4.99
CA VAL A 67 2.57 0.92 -6.35
C VAL A 67 1.83 -0.41 -6.33
N TYR A 68 0.84 -0.57 -7.21
CA TYR A 68 0.18 -1.84 -7.47
C TYR A 68 0.84 -2.51 -8.68
N ASN A 69 1.43 -3.67 -8.45
CA ASN A 69 2.12 -4.47 -9.46
C ASN A 69 1.11 -5.43 -10.11
N HIS A 70 0.45 -4.98 -11.17
CA HIS A 70 -0.54 -5.77 -11.89
C HIS A 70 0.08 -6.74 -12.89
N GLY A 71 1.22 -6.44 -13.45
CA GLY A 71 1.98 -7.34 -14.31
C GLY A 71 2.94 -8.23 -13.53
N VAL A 72 3.50 -9.20 -14.21
CA VAL A 72 4.46 -10.14 -13.62
C VAL A 72 5.80 -9.46 -13.36
N ILE A 73 6.17 -9.36 -12.10
CA ILE A 73 7.43 -8.80 -11.63
C ILE A 73 8.43 -9.93 -11.36
N THR A 74 9.65 -9.73 -11.80
CA THR A 74 10.81 -10.60 -11.59
C THR A 74 11.91 -9.84 -10.85
N SER A 75 12.80 -10.54 -10.18
CA SER A 75 13.98 -9.94 -9.57
C SER A 75 15.25 -10.58 -10.10
N GLN A 76 16.18 -9.74 -10.55
CA GLN A 76 17.52 -10.22 -10.97
C GLN A 76 18.38 -10.64 -9.77
N SER A 77 18.11 -10.10 -8.58
CA SER A 77 18.81 -10.42 -7.33
C SER A 77 18.28 -11.67 -6.62
N ALA A 78 17.13 -12.20 -7.05
CA ALA A 78 16.46 -13.34 -6.46
C ALA A 78 16.02 -14.34 -7.53
N LEU A 79 17.00 -14.92 -8.24
CA LEU A 79 16.76 -15.83 -9.37
C LEU A 79 15.92 -17.07 -9.03
N ASN A 80 15.92 -17.49 -7.76
CA ASN A 80 15.12 -18.60 -7.27
C ASN A 80 13.68 -18.22 -6.86
N ALA A 81 13.36 -16.93 -6.87
CA ALA A 81 12.02 -16.45 -6.57
C ALA A 81 11.13 -16.59 -7.79
N GLN A 82 9.91 -17.11 -7.57
CA GLN A 82 8.93 -17.18 -8.65
C GLN A 82 8.41 -15.79 -9.00
N PRO A 83 8.28 -15.47 -10.29
CA PRO A 83 7.67 -14.23 -10.76
C PRO A 83 6.22 -14.12 -10.25
N ARG A 84 5.81 -12.93 -9.77
CA ARG A 84 4.48 -12.70 -9.21
C ARG A 84 3.86 -11.40 -9.73
N SER A 85 2.55 -11.41 -9.87
CA SER A 85 1.71 -10.23 -10.11
C SER A 85 0.71 -10.00 -8.96
N SER A 86 -0.06 -8.92 -9.05
CA SER A 86 -1.25 -8.68 -8.23
C SER A 86 -0.94 -8.50 -6.73
N TYR A 87 -0.06 -7.52 -6.43
CA TYR A 87 0.33 -7.15 -5.06
C TYR A 87 0.74 -5.68 -4.99
N PHE A 88 0.81 -5.12 -3.77
CA PHE A 88 1.25 -3.74 -3.54
C PHE A 88 2.69 -3.71 -3.05
N HIS A 89 3.56 -3.09 -3.81
CA HIS A 89 4.94 -2.77 -3.43
C HIS A 89 5.57 -1.78 -4.42
N PRO A 90 6.22 -0.71 -3.93
CA PRO A 90 6.28 -0.27 -2.53
C PRO A 90 4.93 0.21 -1.98
N VAL A 91 4.72 0.03 -0.67
CA VAL A 91 3.78 0.83 0.13
C VAL A 91 4.62 1.86 0.87
N TYR A 92 4.21 3.13 0.81
CA TYR A 92 4.99 4.22 1.36
C TYR A 92 4.41 4.74 2.67
N GLY A 93 5.30 5.10 3.57
CA GLY A 93 4.98 5.85 4.76
C GLY A 93 4.57 7.29 4.47
N LEU A 94 4.32 8.06 5.51
CA LEU A 94 3.77 9.42 5.40
C LEU A 94 4.82 10.46 5.02
N ASP A 95 6.10 10.12 5.13
CA ASP A 95 7.24 10.96 4.79
C ASP A 95 7.97 10.46 3.53
N GLY A 96 7.35 9.50 2.81
CA GLY A 96 7.84 8.95 1.55
C GLY A 96 8.80 7.77 1.70
N GLU A 97 9.08 7.33 2.93
CA GLU A 97 9.87 6.13 3.19
C GLU A 97 9.15 4.87 2.69
N VAL A 98 9.92 3.86 2.29
CA VAL A 98 9.37 2.58 1.85
C VAL A 98 9.11 1.69 3.05
N LEU A 99 7.85 1.37 3.32
CA LEU A 99 7.47 0.51 4.44
C LEU A 99 7.67 -0.98 4.15
N THR A 100 7.57 -1.38 2.89
CA THR A 100 7.49 -2.80 2.51
C THR A 100 8.75 -3.29 1.82
N ASP A 101 8.93 -4.61 1.77
CA ASP A 101 10.02 -5.30 1.07
C ASP A 101 9.49 -6.16 -0.08
N ASP A 102 10.32 -6.40 -1.08
CA ASP A 102 10.02 -7.24 -2.23
C ASP A 102 11.20 -8.13 -2.56
N PHE A 103 10.96 -9.41 -2.72
CA PHE A 103 12.00 -10.43 -2.91
C PHE A 103 13.09 -10.39 -1.82
N PRO A 104 12.73 -10.34 -0.52
CA PRO A 104 13.71 -10.30 0.54
C PRO A 104 14.61 -11.54 0.51
N LYS A 105 15.90 -11.36 0.82
CA LYS A 105 16.91 -12.44 0.74
C LYS A 105 16.61 -13.62 1.67
N ASP A 106 15.99 -13.33 2.81
CA ASP A 106 15.63 -14.32 3.83
C ASP A 106 14.38 -15.14 3.47
N HIS A 107 13.45 -14.53 2.70
CA HIS A 107 12.17 -15.14 2.31
C HIS A 107 11.76 -14.71 0.90
N VAL A 108 12.41 -15.26 -0.10
CA VAL A 108 12.29 -14.84 -1.52
C VAL A 108 10.88 -14.88 -2.10
N ASN A 109 9.94 -15.56 -1.47
CA ASN A 109 8.53 -15.60 -1.89
C ASN A 109 7.66 -14.50 -1.27
N HIS A 110 8.19 -13.73 -0.29
CA HIS A 110 7.44 -12.60 0.26
C HIS A 110 7.40 -11.44 -0.74
N ARG A 111 6.28 -10.73 -0.74
CA ARG A 111 6.04 -9.48 -1.48
C ARG A 111 5.49 -8.44 -0.50
N GLY A 112 5.54 -7.19 -0.83
CA GLY A 112 5.07 -6.11 0.03
C GLY A 112 3.78 -6.40 0.79
N LEU A 113 2.65 -5.87 0.34
CA LEU A 113 1.31 -6.22 0.82
C LEU A 113 0.69 -7.16 -0.21
N HIS A 114 0.51 -8.42 0.15
CA HIS A 114 -0.01 -9.48 -0.72
C HIS A 114 -0.89 -10.46 0.04
N TRP A 115 -1.52 -11.36 -0.68
CA TRP A 115 -2.30 -12.47 -0.13
C TRP A 115 -2.01 -13.74 -0.92
N ALA A 116 -1.86 -14.82 -0.20
CA ALA A 116 -1.55 -16.12 -0.77
C ALA A 116 -1.79 -17.24 0.24
N TRP A 117 -1.96 -18.45 -0.25
CA TRP A 117 -2.16 -19.66 0.55
C TRP A 117 -1.16 -20.72 0.14
N PRO A 118 -0.47 -21.38 1.10
CA PRO A 118 0.46 -22.48 0.82
C PRO A 118 -0.27 -23.76 0.40
N HIS A 119 -1.51 -23.93 0.81
CA HIS A 119 -2.30 -25.10 0.51
C HIS A 119 -3.62 -24.71 -0.13
N ILE A 120 -3.80 -25.15 -1.37
CA ILE A 120 -5.02 -24.97 -2.15
C ILE A 120 -5.33 -26.32 -2.81
N LYS A 121 -6.49 -26.91 -2.51
CA LYS A 121 -6.94 -28.13 -3.16
C LYS A 121 -8.09 -27.82 -4.11
N ILE A 122 -7.93 -28.24 -5.36
CA ILE A 122 -8.91 -28.11 -6.45
C ILE A 122 -9.07 -29.50 -7.06
N ASP A 123 -10.26 -30.05 -6.96
CA ASP A 123 -10.51 -31.45 -7.33
C ASP A 123 -9.52 -32.41 -6.60
N ASN A 124 -8.65 -33.10 -7.33
CA ASN A 124 -7.65 -34.00 -6.78
C ASN A 124 -6.22 -33.41 -6.78
N GLN A 125 -6.06 -32.12 -7.18
CA GLN A 125 -4.77 -31.45 -7.26
C GLN A 125 -4.57 -30.51 -6.07
N GLU A 126 -3.41 -30.57 -5.43
CA GLU A 126 -2.94 -29.59 -4.47
C GLU A 126 -1.93 -28.67 -5.14
N VAL A 127 -2.16 -27.35 -5.02
CA VAL A 127 -1.32 -26.28 -5.56
C VAL A 127 -0.98 -25.28 -4.47
N ASP A 128 0.03 -24.44 -4.70
CA ASP A 128 0.56 -23.53 -3.69
C ASP A 128 0.72 -22.12 -4.29
N LEU A 129 -0.17 -21.20 -3.91
CA LEU A 129 -0.11 -19.80 -4.34
C LEU A 129 0.96 -19.01 -3.58
N TRP A 130 1.41 -19.48 -2.42
CA TRP A 130 2.48 -18.84 -1.66
C TRP A 130 3.82 -18.92 -2.40
N SER A 131 4.15 -20.11 -2.90
CA SER A 131 5.35 -20.37 -3.70
C SER A 131 5.10 -20.35 -5.21
N LEU A 132 3.85 -20.15 -5.66
CA LEU A 132 3.42 -20.23 -7.08
C LEU A 132 3.68 -21.59 -7.73
N ARG A 133 3.60 -22.68 -6.94
CA ARG A 133 3.71 -24.03 -7.45
C ARG A 133 2.39 -24.48 -8.09
N ASP A 134 2.41 -24.71 -9.39
CA ASP A 134 1.30 -25.21 -10.22
C ASP A 134 0.06 -24.30 -10.27
N ILE A 135 0.19 -23.04 -9.85
CA ILE A 135 -0.86 -22.03 -9.90
C ILE A 135 -0.28 -20.65 -10.20
N ARG A 136 -1.00 -19.83 -10.95
CA ARG A 136 -0.63 -18.46 -11.26
C ARG A 136 -1.73 -17.49 -10.82
N HIS A 137 -1.32 -16.31 -10.38
CA HIS A 137 -2.17 -15.17 -10.08
C HIS A 137 -1.97 -14.15 -11.20
N GLU A 138 -3.03 -13.84 -11.96
CA GLU A 138 -2.93 -13.00 -13.15
C GLU A 138 -3.95 -11.86 -13.11
N PHE A 139 -3.46 -10.65 -13.39
CA PHE A 139 -4.31 -9.50 -13.65
C PHE A 139 -5.15 -9.73 -14.91
N GLN A 140 -6.45 -9.40 -14.84
CA GLN A 140 -7.37 -9.50 -15.95
C GLN A 140 -7.78 -8.13 -16.48
N ARG A 141 -8.24 -7.26 -15.59
CA ARG A 141 -8.68 -5.90 -15.97
C ARG A 141 -8.83 -4.98 -14.78
N TRP A 142 -8.82 -3.69 -15.05
CA TRP A 142 -9.24 -2.66 -14.11
C TRP A 142 -10.76 -2.63 -14.01
N LEU A 143 -11.29 -2.61 -12.80
CA LEU A 143 -12.70 -2.38 -12.52
C LEU A 143 -12.96 -0.89 -12.23
N THR A 144 -12.04 -0.25 -11.51
CA THR A 144 -12.14 1.15 -11.08
C THR A 144 -10.76 1.76 -10.94
N LYS A 145 -10.59 3.00 -11.40
CA LYS A 145 -9.45 3.88 -11.10
C LYS A 145 -9.99 5.29 -10.92
N GLU A 146 -10.47 5.59 -9.73
CA GLU A 146 -11.13 6.86 -9.43
C GLU A 146 -10.34 7.64 -8.39
N THR A 147 -10.29 8.95 -8.58
CA THR A 147 -9.68 9.89 -7.63
C THR A 147 -10.56 11.12 -7.48
N ASN A 148 -10.69 11.61 -6.26
CA ASN A 148 -11.39 12.85 -5.94
C ASN A 148 -10.86 13.47 -4.63
N SER A 149 -11.49 14.53 -4.16
CA SER A 149 -11.10 15.20 -2.91
C SER A 149 -11.31 14.36 -1.64
N LYS A 150 -12.10 13.28 -1.72
CA LYS A 150 -12.38 12.36 -0.60
C LYS A 150 -11.45 11.15 -0.58
N GLY A 151 -10.59 10.99 -1.61
CA GLY A 151 -9.65 9.89 -1.68
C GLY A 151 -9.51 9.29 -3.07
N ALA A 152 -9.05 8.04 -3.11
CA ALA A 152 -8.90 7.25 -4.32
C ALA A 152 -9.53 5.86 -4.15
N VAL A 153 -10.00 5.28 -5.25
CA VAL A 153 -10.48 3.90 -5.31
C VAL A 153 -9.80 3.19 -6.47
N LEU A 154 -9.17 2.06 -6.15
CA LEU A 154 -8.62 1.12 -7.11
C LEU A 154 -9.43 -0.17 -7.06
N GLY A 155 -10.02 -0.57 -8.16
CA GLY A 155 -10.71 -1.84 -8.35
C GLY A 155 -10.01 -2.67 -9.41
N VAL A 156 -9.71 -3.93 -9.10
CA VAL A 156 -8.96 -4.85 -9.96
C VAL A 156 -9.68 -6.18 -10.02
N GLU A 157 -9.73 -6.77 -11.20
CA GLU A 157 -10.10 -8.18 -11.39
C GLU A 157 -8.83 -8.98 -11.72
N ASN A 158 -8.64 -10.04 -10.97
CA ASN A 158 -7.57 -11.01 -11.17
C ASN A 158 -8.17 -12.40 -11.36
N GLY A 159 -7.38 -13.32 -11.88
CA GLY A 159 -7.72 -14.74 -11.96
C GLY A 159 -6.65 -15.60 -11.33
N TRP A 160 -7.05 -16.70 -10.69
CA TRP A 160 -6.13 -17.78 -10.33
C TRP A 160 -6.23 -18.86 -11.41
N PHE A 161 -5.08 -19.27 -11.95
CA PHE A 161 -5.01 -20.20 -13.06
C PHE A 161 -4.17 -21.44 -12.71
N VAL A 162 -4.75 -22.59 -13.00
CA VAL A 162 -4.04 -23.88 -13.02
C VAL A 162 -3.97 -24.35 -14.48
N GLY A 163 -2.76 -24.44 -15.04
CA GLY A 163 -2.60 -24.58 -16.47
C GLY A 163 -3.23 -23.41 -17.22
N SER A 164 -4.13 -23.67 -18.16
CA SER A 164 -4.89 -22.65 -18.91
C SER A 164 -6.26 -22.35 -18.30
N LYS A 165 -6.69 -23.09 -17.27
CA LYS A 165 -8.02 -22.95 -16.68
C LYS A 165 -8.01 -21.90 -15.56
N ARG A 166 -8.88 -20.90 -15.64
CA ARG A 166 -9.18 -20.04 -14.49
C ARG A 166 -10.02 -20.84 -13.50
N VAL A 167 -9.53 -20.97 -12.28
CA VAL A 167 -10.17 -21.76 -11.22
C VAL A 167 -10.83 -20.87 -10.18
N LEU A 168 -10.42 -19.58 -10.10
CA LEU A 168 -11.00 -18.62 -9.19
C LEU A 168 -10.97 -17.21 -9.81
N LEU A 169 -12.11 -16.54 -9.72
CA LEU A 169 -12.23 -15.11 -9.96
C LEU A 169 -11.95 -14.37 -8.66
N GLU A 170 -10.99 -13.44 -8.70
CA GLU A 170 -10.66 -12.55 -7.59
C GLU A 170 -10.93 -11.11 -7.96
N GLN A 171 -11.54 -10.36 -7.05
CA GLN A 171 -11.64 -8.92 -7.17
C GLN A 171 -11.00 -8.26 -5.95
N VAL A 172 -10.19 -7.25 -6.20
CA VAL A 172 -9.52 -6.44 -5.20
C VAL A 172 -10.07 -5.04 -5.25
N LYS A 173 -10.52 -4.51 -4.12
CA LYS A 173 -10.89 -3.11 -3.99
C LYS A 173 -10.07 -2.47 -2.89
N ALA A 174 -9.28 -1.46 -3.26
CA ALA A 174 -8.58 -0.60 -2.32
C ALA A 174 -9.23 0.78 -2.30
N THR A 175 -9.64 1.25 -1.11
CA THR A 175 -10.15 2.60 -0.88
C THR A 175 -9.16 3.36 -0.01
N ILE A 176 -8.62 4.44 -0.54
CA ILE A 176 -7.56 5.22 0.10
C ILE A 176 -8.15 6.55 0.55
N TYR A 177 -8.02 6.83 1.84
CA TYR A 177 -8.49 8.07 2.45
C TYR A 177 -7.39 9.14 2.47
N PRO A 178 -7.74 10.43 2.43
CA PRO A 178 -6.77 11.50 2.57
C PRO A 178 -5.97 11.38 3.87
N THR A 179 -4.69 11.65 3.78
CA THR A 179 -3.80 11.70 4.95
C THR A 179 -4.27 12.77 5.93
N SER A 180 -4.45 12.38 7.17
CA SER A 180 -4.83 13.23 8.30
C SER A 180 -3.70 13.33 9.34
N SER A 181 -3.95 14.04 10.44
CA SER A 181 -3.04 14.03 11.60
C SER A 181 -2.90 12.66 12.25
N GLN A 182 -3.87 11.78 12.05
CA GLN A 182 -3.82 10.39 12.56
C GLN A 182 -3.03 9.45 11.64
N GLY A 183 -2.75 9.84 10.40
CA GLY A 183 -2.10 8.98 9.41
C GLY A 183 -2.95 8.78 8.16
N ARG A 184 -2.64 7.72 7.41
CA ARG A 184 -3.36 7.32 6.19
C ARG A 184 -4.03 5.98 6.40
N PHE A 185 -5.32 5.91 6.03
CA PHE A 185 -6.08 4.66 6.02
C PHE A 185 -6.24 4.14 4.60
N ILE A 186 -6.10 2.82 4.44
CA ILE A 186 -6.33 2.09 3.20
C ILE A 186 -7.25 0.92 3.54
N ASP A 187 -8.49 0.95 3.07
CA ASP A 187 -9.40 -0.20 3.18
C ASP A 187 -9.15 -1.13 2.01
N LEU A 188 -8.95 -2.41 2.31
CA LEU A 188 -8.74 -3.46 1.34
C LEU A 188 -9.84 -4.50 1.47
N GLU A 189 -10.57 -4.73 0.37
CA GLU A 189 -11.55 -5.80 0.24
C GLU A 189 -11.09 -6.76 -0.85
N LEU A 190 -11.03 -8.04 -0.49
CA LEU A 190 -10.73 -9.15 -1.39
C LEU A 190 -11.97 -10.01 -1.51
N THR A 191 -12.51 -10.16 -2.71
CA THR A 191 -13.58 -11.11 -2.97
C THR A 191 -13.07 -12.25 -3.85
N MET A 192 -13.41 -13.46 -3.47
CA MET A 192 -12.97 -14.69 -4.14
C MET A 192 -14.18 -15.54 -4.48
N THR A 193 -14.31 -15.92 -5.76
CA THR A 193 -15.40 -16.75 -6.26
C THR A 193 -14.79 -17.92 -7.02
N PRO A 194 -14.79 -19.15 -6.47
CA PRO A 194 -14.34 -20.34 -7.18
C PRO A 194 -15.17 -20.60 -8.44
N GLU A 195 -14.52 -21.03 -9.53
CA GLU A 195 -15.15 -21.33 -10.81
C GLU A 195 -15.05 -22.81 -11.15
N GLY A 196 -16.16 -23.38 -11.57
CA GLY A 196 -16.25 -24.77 -12.00
C GLY A 196 -16.29 -25.76 -10.84
N SER A 197 -15.28 -25.81 -9.98
CA SER A 197 -15.18 -26.72 -8.84
C SER A 197 -15.03 -25.98 -7.52
N PRO A 198 -15.42 -26.60 -6.38
CA PRO A 198 -15.07 -26.05 -5.06
C PRO A 198 -13.55 -26.01 -4.88
N ILE A 199 -13.09 -25.02 -4.10
CA ILE A 199 -11.69 -24.86 -3.72
C ILE A 199 -11.60 -24.98 -2.20
N SER A 200 -10.65 -25.78 -1.69
CA SER A 200 -10.31 -25.80 -0.28
C SER A 200 -9.01 -25.07 -0.05
N LEU A 201 -9.00 -24.17 0.96
CA LEU A 201 -7.83 -23.38 1.36
C LEU A 201 -7.46 -23.70 2.80
N TRP A 202 -6.16 -23.69 3.13
CA TRP A 202 -5.67 -23.70 4.53
C TRP A 202 -4.26 -23.12 4.62
N GLY A 203 -3.92 -22.71 5.82
CA GLY A 203 -2.61 -22.13 6.14
C GLY A 203 -1.58 -23.20 6.48
N ALA A 204 -0.32 -22.77 6.59
CA ALA A 204 0.80 -23.66 6.91
C ALA A 204 0.64 -24.27 8.30
N GLU A 205 0.88 -25.58 8.38
CA GLU A 205 0.85 -26.32 9.64
C GLU A 205 1.81 -25.73 10.68
N GLY A 206 1.37 -25.65 11.93
CA GLY A 206 2.14 -25.11 13.04
C GLY A 206 2.41 -23.60 13.00
N LYS A 207 2.01 -22.88 11.91
CA LYS A 207 2.28 -21.45 11.73
C LYS A 207 1.04 -20.64 11.37
N SER A 208 0.08 -21.24 10.70
CA SER A 208 -1.19 -20.66 10.20
C SER A 208 -1.05 -19.55 9.14
N TYR A 209 0.14 -19.24 8.61
CA TYR A 209 0.20 -18.25 7.54
C TYR A 209 -0.54 -18.78 6.29
N GLY A 210 -1.23 -17.87 5.63
CA GLY A 210 -2.10 -18.11 4.49
C GLY A 210 -3.24 -17.12 4.56
N GLY A 211 -3.27 -16.15 3.65
CA GLY A 211 -4.15 -14.98 3.66
C GLY A 211 -3.37 -13.70 3.46
N LEU A 212 -3.88 -12.58 4.03
CA LEU A 212 -3.24 -11.27 3.89
C LEU A 212 -1.91 -11.22 4.63
N THR A 213 -0.90 -10.73 3.94
CA THR A 213 0.46 -10.62 4.47
C THR A 213 1.03 -9.23 4.15
N LEU A 214 1.61 -8.58 5.16
CA LEU A 214 2.39 -7.36 5.04
C LEU A 214 3.84 -7.66 5.42
N ARG A 215 4.73 -7.65 4.43
CA ARG A 215 6.17 -7.80 4.61
C ARG A 215 6.82 -6.42 4.66
N PHE A 216 7.37 -6.07 5.81
CA PHE A 216 8.07 -4.81 6.02
C PHE A 216 9.51 -4.86 5.50
N GLY A 217 9.99 -3.69 5.09
CA GLY A 217 11.35 -3.48 4.60
C GLY A 217 12.43 -3.62 5.67
N PRO A 218 13.71 -3.58 5.25
CA PRO A 218 14.85 -3.50 6.18
C PRO A 218 14.67 -2.31 7.12
N ARG A 219 14.94 -2.52 8.41
CA ARG A 219 14.75 -1.51 9.47
C ARG A 219 15.56 -1.85 10.70
N SER A 220 15.67 -0.88 11.58
CA SER A 220 16.08 -1.07 12.97
C SER A 220 14.92 -0.81 13.93
N LYS A 221 15.10 -1.11 15.21
CA LYS A 221 14.13 -0.83 16.29
C LYS A 221 12.73 -1.40 16.04
N THR A 222 12.66 -2.66 15.60
CA THR A 222 11.36 -3.31 15.35
C THR A 222 10.53 -3.39 16.63
N ILE A 223 9.27 -2.93 16.56
CA ILE A 223 8.29 -2.99 17.64
C ILE A 223 7.01 -3.58 17.06
N VAL A 224 6.56 -4.70 17.61
CA VAL A 224 5.26 -5.30 17.27
C VAL A 224 4.28 -5.00 18.41
N THR A 225 3.15 -4.37 18.09
CA THR A 225 2.10 -4.03 19.06
C THR A 225 0.83 -4.82 18.75
N VAL A 226 0.26 -5.43 19.78
CA VAL A 226 -1.02 -6.17 19.72
C VAL A 226 -1.98 -5.66 20.81
N PRO A 227 -3.27 -6.01 20.82
CA PRO A 227 -4.27 -5.40 21.69
C PRO A 227 -3.90 -5.28 23.16
N SER A 228 -3.13 -6.22 23.69
CA SER A 228 -2.81 -6.26 25.12
C SER A 228 -1.43 -5.71 25.49
N ARG A 229 -0.49 -5.60 24.51
CA ARG A 229 0.90 -5.27 24.81
C ARG A 229 1.73 -5.00 23.56
N ARG A 230 2.92 -4.44 23.74
CA ARG A 230 4.05 -4.61 22.82
C ARG A 230 4.55 -6.04 22.93
N SER A 231 4.56 -6.77 21.82
CA SER A 231 5.03 -8.16 21.83
C SER A 231 6.55 -8.18 21.88
N LYS A 232 7.09 -9.03 22.75
CA LYS A 232 8.54 -9.30 22.86
C LYS A 232 8.93 -10.57 22.10
N GLU A 233 7.95 -11.27 21.55
CA GLU A 233 8.10 -12.58 20.93
C GLU A 233 7.30 -12.65 19.65
N ASP A 234 7.76 -13.50 18.74
CA ASP A 234 7.00 -13.88 17.57
C ASP A 234 5.71 -14.61 17.95
N LEU A 235 4.59 -14.20 17.40
CA LEU A 235 3.29 -14.84 17.64
C LEU A 235 2.99 -15.85 16.55
N LEU A 236 2.42 -16.98 16.95
CA LEU A 236 1.97 -18.04 16.06
C LEU A 236 0.55 -18.46 16.46
N ILE A 237 -0.31 -18.66 15.47
CA ILE A 237 -1.69 -19.17 15.66
C ILE A 237 -2.43 -18.38 16.76
N THR A 238 -2.13 -17.08 16.89
CA THR A 238 -2.71 -16.22 17.91
C THR A 238 -3.88 -15.45 17.32
N ARG A 239 -5.07 -15.54 17.95
CA ARG A 239 -6.26 -14.82 17.48
C ARG A 239 -6.24 -13.36 17.89
N LEU A 240 -6.21 -12.45 16.90
CA LEU A 240 -6.11 -11.01 17.11
C LEU A 240 -7.09 -10.26 16.19
N PRO A 241 -7.73 -9.17 16.65
CA PRO A 241 -8.49 -8.28 15.78
C PRO A 241 -7.60 -7.33 14.98
N TRP A 242 -6.38 -7.08 15.44
CA TRP A 242 -5.39 -6.24 14.79
C TRP A 242 -3.97 -6.53 15.30
N ALA A 243 -2.98 -6.16 14.50
CA ALA A 243 -1.59 -6.08 14.89
C ALA A 243 -0.91 -4.91 14.18
N ASP A 244 0.11 -4.35 14.82
CA ASP A 244 0.94 -3.26 14.32
C ASP A 244 2.40 -3.67 14.29
N LEU A 245 3.14 -3.11 13.32
CA LEU A 245 4.58 -3.15 13.30
C LEU A 245 5.14 -1.77 12.98
N SER A 246 5.98 -1.27 13.86
CA SER A 246 6.71 -0.03 13.75
C SER A 246 8.22 -0.27 13.76
N GLY A 247 9.00 0.65 13.19
CA GLY A 247 10.44 0.62 13.20
C GLY A 247 11.07 1.82 12.51
N ASP A 248 12.39 1.92 12.55
CA ASP A 248 13.14 2.90 11.77
C ASP A 248 13.35 2.36 10.34
N LEU A 249 12.39 2.67 9.47
CA LEU A 249 12.35 2.24 8.07
C LEU A 249 13.09 3.21 7.13
N ALA A 250 13.32 4.44 7.58
CA ALA A 250 14.05 5.45 6.82
C ALA A 250 15.56 5.51 7.14
N GLY A 251 16.01 4.85 8.24
CA GLY A 251 17.40 4.90 8.70
C GLY A 251 17.83 6.24 9.26
N ASN A 252 16.89 7.03 9.80
CA ASN A 252 17.11 8.39 10.31
C ASN A 252 16.52 8.62 11.71
N ASP A 253 16.27 7.53 12.44
CA ASP A 253 15.67 7.50 13.77
C ASP A 253 14.19 7.95 13.85
N ASN A 254 13.57 8.32 12.73
CA ASN A 254 12.14 8.59 12.68
C ASN A 254 11.38 7.28 12.50
N LEU A 255 10.68 6.88 13.55
CA LEU A 255 9.91 5.64 13.50
C LEU A 255 8.62 5.85 12.71
N SER A 256 8.26 4.85 11.93
CA SER A 256 6.99 4.76 11.23
C SER A 256 6.56 3.30 11.12
N GLY A 257 5.34 3.06 10.69
CA GLY A 257 4.84 1.70 10.59
C GLY A 257 3.45 1.61 10.00
N ALA A 258 2.90 0.41 10.13
CA ALA A 258 1.51 0.18 9.75
C ALA A 258 0.86 -0.88 10.62
N ALA A 259 -0.38 -0.59 11.03
CA ALA A 259 -1.28 -1.56 11.64
C ALA A 259 -2.20 -2.18 10.58
N VAL A 260 -2.54 -3.46 10.76
CA VAL A 260 -3.57 -4.14 9.99
C VAL A 260 -4.74 -4.45 10.90
N PHE A 261 -5.92 -3.94 10.55
CA PHE A 261 -7.20 -4.17 11.23
C PHE A 261 -8.01 -5.19 10.45
N VAL A 262 -8.55 -6.18 11.14
CA VAL A 262 -9.46 -7.16 10.55
C VAL A 262 -10.90 -6.72 10.75
N HIS A 263 -11.68 -6.76 9.68
CA HIS A 263 -13.08 -6.38 9.72
C HIS A 263 -13.91 -7.34 10.61
N PRO A 264 -14.86 -6.84 11.42
CA PRO A 264 -15.68 -7.71 12.31
C PRO A 264 -16.50 -8.79 11.59
N LYS A 265 -16.87 -8.54 10.32
CA LYS A 265 -17.56 -9.53 9.46
C LYS A 265 -16.60 -10.45 8.70
N HIS A 266 -15.32 -10.51 9.11
CA HIS A 266 -14.40 -11.51 8.57
C HIS A 266 -14.89 -12.94 8.86
N PRO A 267 -14.82 -13.89 7.93
CA PRO A 267 -15.41 -15.22 8.09
C PRO A 267 -14.97 -15.99 9.33
N ASP A 268 -13.77 -15.74 9.83
CA ASP A 268 -13.21 -16.34 11.05
C ASP A 268 -12.70 -15.24 12.01
N TYR A 269 -13.60 -14.35 12.42
CA TYR A 269 -13.23 -13.22 13.27
C TYR A 269 -13.17 -13.59 14.77
N PRO A 270 -12.12 -13.16 15.52
CA PRO A 270 -10.84 -12.70 15.00
C PRO A 270 -10.01 -13.87 14.48
N PRO A 271 -9.39 -13.74 13.30
CA PRO A 271 -8.58 -14.81 12.70
C PRO A 271 -7.30 -15.07 13.48
N THR A 272 -6.62 -16.16 13.15
CA THR A 272 -5.27 -16.42 13.66
C THR A 272 -4.26 -15.52 12.96
N TRP A 273 -3.13 -15.28 13.64
CA TRP A 273 -2.02 -14.47 13.11
C TRP A 273 -0.68 -15.17 13.28
N MET A 274 0.22 -14.80 12.40
CA MET A 274 1.65 -14.96 12.56
C MET A 274 2.30 -13.57 12.51
N THR A 275 3.06 -13.21 13.54
CA THR A 275 3.91 -12.01 13.53
C THR A 275 5.36 -12.40 13.67
N ARG A 276 6.25 -11.65 13.02
CA ARG A 276 7.69 -11.90 13.05
C ARG A 276 8.46 -10.60 13.23
N GLU A 277 9.42 -10.61 14.14
CA GLU A 277 10.30 -9.47 14.36
C GLU A 277 11.09 -9.10 13.11
N TYR A 278 11.46 -10.07 12.28
CA TYR A 278 12.11 -9.79 11.00
C TYR A 278 11.24 -8.99 10.01
N GLY A 279 9.98 -8.67 10.34
CA GLY A 279 9.12 -7.77 9.59
C GLY A 279 7.96 -8.44 8.87
N LEU A 280 7.16 -9.22 9.59
CA LEU A 280 5.98 -9.82 9.00
C LEU A 280 4.76 -9.66 9.91
N LEU A 281 3.68 -9.17 9.33
CA LEU A 281 2.32 -9.31 9.85
C LEU A 281 1.53 -10.16 8.85
N ALA A 282 1.11 -11.36 9.27
CA ALA A 282 0.33 -12.26 8.44
C ALA A 282 -0.98 -12.64 9.14
N VAL A 283 -2.10 -12.32 8.49
CA VAL A 283 -3.44 -12.74 8.90
C VAL A 283 -3.68 -14.14 8.34
N GLY A 284 -3.76 -15.14 9.22
CA GLY A 284 -3.97 -16.53 8.84
C GLY A 284 -5.46 -16.85 8.73
N TRP A 285 -5.97 -16.93 7.50
CA TRP A 285 -7.31 -17.41 7.23
C TRP A 285 -7.27 -18.46 6.12
N PRO A 286 -7.99 -19.55 6.28
CA PRO A 286 -8.90 -19.95 7.38
C PRO A 286 -8.18 -20.57 8.59
N GLY A 287 -6.89 -20.41 8.75
CA GLY A 287 -6.08 -21.11 9.73
C GLY A 287 -5.53 -22.42 9.18
N ILE A 288 -5.22 -23.39 10.05
CA ILE A 288 -4.59 -24.67 9.65
C ILE A 288 -5.59 -25.74 9.19
N ALA A 289 -6.89 -25.55 9.46
CA ALA A 289 -7.92 -26.47 9.02
C ALA A 289 -8.43 -26.09 7.63
N PRO A 290 -8.61 -27.07 6.71
CA PRO A 290 -9.15 -26.78 5.40
C PRO A 290 -10.55 -26.14 5.45
N GLN A 291 -10.73 -25.06 4.72
CA GLN A 291 -12.02 -24.40 4.51
C GLN A 291 -12.43 -24.57 3.05
N SER A 292 -13.56 -25.20 2.81
CA SER A 292 -14.12 -25.32 1.47
C SER A 292 -14.87 -24.05 1.07
N LEU A 293 -14.56 -23.55 -0.12
CA LEU A 293 -15.26 -22.48 -0.81
C LEU A 293 -16.07 -23.11 -1.95
N PRO A 294 -17.41 -23.14 -1.86
CA PRO A 294 -18.24 -23.75 -2.91
C PRO A 294 -18.11 -23.00 -4.24
N ALA A 295 -18.19 -23.72 -5.35
CA ALA A 295 -18.21 -23.13 -6.69
C ALA A 295 -19.35 -22.11 -6.84
N GLY A 296 -19.04 -20.94 -7.43
CA GLY A 296 -19.98 -19.85 -7.64
C GLY A 296 -20.39 -19.08 -6.36
N LYS A 297 -19.84 -19.42 -5.19
CA LYS A 297 -20.09 -18.69 -3.95
C LYS A 297 -18.93 -17.75 -3.63
N THR A 298 -19.25 -16.47 -3.48
CA THR A 298 -18.26 -15.45 -3.15
C THR A 298 -17.99 -15.43 -1.64
N VAL A 299 -16.72 -15.39 -1.27
CA VAL A 299 -16.25 -15.03 0.07
C VAL A 299 -15.56 -13.67 0.02
N SER A 300 -15.77 -12.84 1.05
CA SER A 300 -15.15 -11.51 1.17
C SER A 300 -14.28 -11.45 2.41
N LEU A 301 -13.06 -10.99 2.22
CA LEU A 301 -12.10 -10.69 3.28
C LEU A 301 -11.87 -9.19 3.28
N ARG A 302 -12.04 -8.54 4.45
CA ARG A 302 -11.95 -7.08 4.56
C ARG A 302 -10.97 -6.70 5.64
N TYR A 303 -10.12 -5.73 5.30
CA TYR A 303 -9.06 -5.24 6.16
C TYR A 303 -8.95 -3.72 6.06
N ARG A 304 -8.37 -3.08 7.08
CA ARG A 304 -7.87 -1.71 7.00
C ARG A 304 -6.39 -1.70 7.35
N ILE A 305 -5.59 -1.08 6.51
CA ILE A 305 -4.19 -0.77 6.78
C ILE A 305 -4.15 0.68 7.26
N TRP A 306 -3.59 0.90 8.46
CA TRP A 306 -3.34 2.22 9.02
C TRP A 306 -1.85 2.52 8.98
N VAL A 307 -1.44 3.38 8.07
CA VAL A 307 -0.06 3.89 7.96
C VAL A 307 0.10 5.11 8.87
N HIS A 308 1.10 5.09 9.74
CA HIS A 308 1.30 6.11 10.76
C HIS A 308 2.79 6.46 10.96
N ARG A 309 3.03 7.62 11.61
CA ARG A 309 4.33 8.01 12.17
C ARG A 309 4.47 7.51 13.59
N GLY A 310 5.71 7.41 14.05
CA GLY A 310 6.03 7.03 15.43
C GLY A 310 5.65 5.58 15.75
N VAL A 311 5.51 5.32 17.03
CA VAL A 311 5.07 4.05 17.60
C VAL A 311 3.81 4.33 18.43
N PRO A 312 2.62 4.13 17.86
CA PRO A 312 1.37 4.34 18.60
C PRO A 312 1.30 3.43 19.83
N GLU A 313 0.70 3.93 20.90
CA GLU A 313 0.38 3.08 22.03
C GLU A 313 -0.78 2.12 21.69
N ALA A 314 -0.82 0.96 22.33
CA ALA A 314 -1.86 -0.05 22.07
C ALA A 314 -3.27 0.53 22.23
N SER A 315 -3.48 1.48 23.15
CA SER A 315 -4.75 2.18 23.35
C SER A 315 -5.14 3.10 22.18
N GLU A 316 -4.16 3.71 21.52
CA GLU A 316 -4.40 4.55 20.33
C GLU A 316 -4.79 3.68 19.13
N ILE A 317 -4.08 2.56 18.95
CA ILE A 317 -4.41 1.59 17.90
C ILE A 317 -5.80 0.99 18.16
N GLN A 318 -6.11 0.64 19.40
CA GLN A 318 -7.42 0.12 19.79
C GLN A 318 -8.54 1.15 19.51
N LYS A 319 -8.31 2.42 19.81
CA LYS A 319 -9.26 3.50 19.51
C LYS A 319 -9.51 3.64 18.00
N ALA A 320 -8.46 3.60 17.19
CA ALA A 320 -8.56 3.64 15.72
C ALA A 320 -9.31 2.40 15.19
N TYR A 321 -9.02 1.22 15.75
CA TYR A 321 -9.73 -0.01 15.42
C TYR A 321 -11.22 0.05 15.81
N ASP A 322 -11.54 0.58 17.00
CA ASP A 322 -12.93 0.71 17.44
C ASP A 322 -13.74 1.67 16.55
N ALA A 323 -13.10 2.75 16.07
CA ALA A 323 -13.70 3.65 15.08
C ALA A 323 -14.01 2.92 13.77
N TYR A 324 -13.04 2.11 13.27
CA TYR A 324 -13.24 1.27 12.08
C TYR A 324 -14.38 0.27 12.27
N ARG A 325 -14.38 -0.45 13.39
CA ARG A 325 -15.40 -1.43 13.72
C ARG A 325 -16.80 -0.81 13.80
N ASN A 326 -16.91 0.38 14.41
CA ASN A 326 -18.20 1.06 14.60
C ASN A 326 -18.75 1.62 13.28
N ALA A 327 -17.91 2.08 12.38
CA ALA A 327 -18.30 2.53 11.05
C ALA A 327 -18.79 1.40 10.13
N ASN A 328 -18.57 0.13 10.50
CA ASN A 328 -18.90 -1.06 9.70
C ASN A 328 -19.82 -2.05 10.44
N LYS A 329 -20.66 -1.55 11.36
CA LYS A 329 -21.57 -2.41 12.14
C LYS A 329 -22.80 -2.90 11.37
N ASP A 330 -23.15 -2.27 10.23
CA ASP A 330 -24.35 -2.57 9.43
C ASP A 330 -24.11 -3.65 8.37
#